data_4b97c60a3d8958930966304b8743bb4c
#
_entry.id   4b97c60a3d8958930966304b8743bb4c
#
_cell.length_a   1.000
_cell.length_b   1.000
_cell.length_c   1.000
_cell.angle_alpha   90.00
_cell.angle_beta   90.00
_cell.angle_gamma   90.00
#
_symmetry.space_group_name_H-M   'P 1'
#
loop_
_entity.id
_entity.type
_entity.pdbx_description
1 polymer ?
#
loop_
_entity_poly.entity_id
_entity_poly.type
_entity_poly.pdbx_seq_one_letter_code
_entity_poly.pdbx_strand_id
1 'polypeptide(L)'
;MYQNKDHTNQRHTVIKSNNIDISNQNSLLDITNKISKLIKKGDNLLLFGELGVGKTTFTRNLINQIQNNFKKNNTEVLSPTFNILNEYQINSLTIKHYDLYRIKQQEELENLSLFEEKDDINIIEWPEILKSYKIKSINYYAG
;
A
#
# COMPACT_ATOMS: atom_id res chain seq x y z
N MET A 1 17.44 4.43 -0.42
CA MET A 1 16.09 4.59 -0.97
C MET A 1 15.98 3.90 -2.31
N TYR A 2 15.06 3.03 -2.43
CA TYR A 2 14.81 2.38 -3.70
C TYR A 2 14.21 3.35 -4.70
N GLN A 3 14.67 3.28 -5.92
CA GLN A 3 14.09 4.05 -7.01
C GLN A 3 13.85 3.12 -8.19
N ASN A 4 12.68 3.14 -8.68
CA ASN A 4 12.36 2.32 -9.83
C ASN A 4 12.91 2.97 -11.08
N LYS A 5 13.56 2.13 -11.87
CA LYS A 5 14.22 2.59 -13.08
C LYS A 5 13.47 2.21 -14.35
N ASP A 6 12.24 1.88 -14.19
CA ASP A 6 11.42 1.59 -15.36
C ASP A 6 11.22 2.86 -16.15
N HIS A 7 11.95 2.98 -17.23
CA HIS A 7 11.95 4.18 -18.03
C HIS A 7 10.67 4.40 -18.81
N THR A 8 9.83 3.38 -18.89
CA THR A 8 8.56 3.51 -19.59
C THR A 8 7.45 3.99 -18.67
N ASN A 9 7.72 4.03 -17.38
CA ASN A 9 6.68 4.29 -16.40
C ASN A 9 6.74 5.72 -15.91
N GLN A 10 5.79 6.50 -16.33
CA GLN A 10 5.67 7.89 -15.89
C GLN A 10 5.01 8.02 -14.54
N ARG A 11 4.46 6.93 -14.01
CA ARG A 11 3.72 6.97 -12.76
C ARG A 11 4.50 6.43 -11.59
N HIS A 12 5.74 6.09 -11.83
CA HIS A 12 6.60 5.61 -10.78
C HIS A 12 6.87 6.71 -9.79
N THR A 13 6.44 6.51 -8.58
CA THR A 13 6.61 7.49 -7.51
C THR A 13 7.34 6.83 -6.37
N VAL A 14 8.45 7.40 -5.97
CA VAL A 14 9.16 6.98 -4.77
C VAL A 14 8.98 8.06 -3.74
N ILE A 15 8.36 7.70 -2.63
CA ILE A 15 8.18 8.61 -1.52
C ILE A 15 9.46 8.58 -0.71
N LYS A 16 10.21 9.65 -0.81
CA LYS A 16 11.45 9.75 -0.05
C LYS A 16 11.13 10.20 1.35
N SER A 17 11.49 9.37 2.28
CA SER A 17 11.37 9.69 3.69
C SER A 17 12.70 10.26 4.15
N ASN A 18 12.72 11.51 4.54
CA ASN A 18 13.90 12.12 5.17
C ASN A 18 13.83 11.89 6.67
N ASN A 19 13.74 10.62 7.07
CA ASN A 19 13.62 10.26 8.48
C ASN A 19 12.46 11.00 9.15
N ILE A 20 11.33 11.06 8.46
CA ILE A 20 10.15 11.64 9.07
C ILE A 20 9.70 10.73 10.20
N ASP A 21 9.59 11.29 11.36
CA ASP A 21 9.10 10.54 12.52
C ASP A 21 7.61 10.33 12.37
N ILE A 22 7.24 9.18 11.88
CA ILE A 22 5.84 8.84 11.68
C ILE A 22 5.15 8.38 12.97
N SER A 23 5.90 8.34 14.07
CA SER A 23 5.25 8.15 15.37
C SER A 23 4.42 9.39 15.73
N ASN A 24 4.74 10.52 15.15
CA ASN A 24 3.93 11.72 15.29
C ASN A 24 2.73 11.60 14.36
N GLN A 25 1.54 11.59 14.94
CA GLN A 25 0.31 11.40 14.19
C GLN A 25 0.09 12.47 13.13
N ASN A 26 0.52 13.70 13.38
CA ASN A 26 0.36 14.77 12.41
C ASN A 26 1.18 14.53 11.15
N SER A 27 2.43 14.06 11.29
CA SER A 27 3.28 13.74 10.14
C SER A 27 2.68 12.60 9.32
N LEU A 28 2.14 11.61 10.01
CA LEU A 28 1.51 10.48 9.34
C LEU A 28 0.28 10.93 8.55
N LEU A 29 -0.54 11.80 9.13
CA LEU A 29 -1.71 12.33 8.44
C LEU A 29 -1.32 13.15 7.22
N ASP A 30 -0.26 13.94 7.30
CA ASP A 30 0.20 14.73 6.17
C ASP A 30 0.63 13.83 5.02
N ILE A 31 1.38 12.79 5.31
CA ILE A 31 1.87 11.86 4.29
C ILE A 31 0.70 11.12 3.64
N THR A 32 -0.19 10.57 4.45
CA THR A 32 -1.32 9.82 3.92
C THR A 32 -2.26 10.72 3.13
N ASN A 33 -2.41 11.97 3.54
CA ASN A 33 -3.22 12.92 2.79
C ASN A 33 -2.61 13.18 1.41
N LYS A 34 -1.29 13.37 1.34
CA LYS A 34 -0.62 13.57 0.06
C LYS A 34 -0.76 12.36 -0.85
N ILE A 35 -0.55 11.18 -0.31
CA ILE A 35 -0.65 9.95 -1.09
C ILE A 35 -2.09 9.73 -1.55
N SER A 36 -3.07 10.03 -0.71
CA SER A 36 -4.47 9.85 -1.07
C SER A 36 -4.88 10.68 -2.27
N LYS A 37 -4.18 11.78 -2.51
CA LYS A 37 -4.44 12.64 -3.67
C LYS A 37 -3.68 12.21 -4.92
N LEU A 38 -2.60 11.47 -4.74
CA LEU A 38 -1.75 11.01 -5.84
C LEU A 38 -2.15 9.63 -6.35
N ILE A 39 -2.62 8.78 -5.46
CA ILE A 39 -2.91 7.40 -5.80
C ILE A 39 -4.15 7.30 -6.68
N LYS A 40 -4.11 6.40 -7.63
CA LYS A 40 -5.21 6.24 -8.60
C LYS A 40 -5.33 4.79 -9.02
N LYS A 41 -6.39 4.48 -9.74
CA LYS A 41 -6.66 3.14 -10.22
C LYS A 41 -5.43 2.53 -10.87
N GLY A 42 -5.14 1.30 -10.51
CA GLY A 42 -4.01 0.56 -11.03
C GLY A 42 -2.70 0.78 -10.31
N ASP A 43 -2.67 1.64 -9.31
CA ASP A 43 -1.44 1.88 -8.56
C ASP A 43 -1.21 0.79 -7.53
N ASN A 44 0.06 0.49 -7.33
CA ASN A 44 0.50 -0.45 -6.31
C ASN A 44 1.35 0.30 -5.29
N LEU A 45 0.98 0.22 -4.04
CA LEU A 45 1.71 0.84 -2.95
C LEU A 45 2.37 -0.26 -2.12
N LEU A 46 3.69 -0.24 -2.09
CA LEU A 46 4.47 -1.24 -1.35
C LEU A 46 4.98 -0.61 -0.06
N LEU A 47 4.65 -1.25 1.05
CA LEU A 47 5.02 -0.76 2.37
C LEU A 47 6.10 -1.63 2.95
N PHE A 48 7.27 -1.05 3.14
CA PHE A 48 8.43 -1.71 3.72
C PHE A 48 8.60 -1.29 5.17
N GLY A 49 9.08 -2.19 5.99
CA GLY A 49 9.34 -1.89 7.39
C GLY A 49 9.17 -3.11 8.27
N GLU A 50 9.79 -3.06 9.44
CA GLU A 50 9.74 -4.15 10.40
C GLU A 50 8.37 -4.27 11.05
N LEU A 51 8.16 -5.36 11.78
CA LEU A 51 6.94 -5.53 12.57
C LEU A 51 6.81 -4.38 13.56
N GLY A 52 5.59 -3.89 13.71
CA GLY A 52 5.30 -2.89 14.73
C GLY A 52 5.70 -1.46 14.39
N VAL A 53 6.19 -1.19 13.16
CA VAL A 53 6.58 0.18 12.81
C VAL A 53 5.41 1.00 12.26
N GLY A 54 4.21 0.44 12.21
CA GLY A 54 3.04 1.22 11.88
C GLY A 54 2.53 1.11 10.44
N LYS A 55 2.88 0.03 9.73
CA LYS A 55 2.41 -0.15 8.35
C LYS A 55 0.88 -0.23 8.27
N THR A 56 0.26 -0.96 9.19
CA THR A 56 -1.20 -1.06 9.22
C THR A 56 -1.84 0.27 9.60
N THR A 57 -1.23 1.01 10.53
CA THR A 57 -1.72 2.33 10.90
C THR A 57 -1.65 3.28 9.71
N PHE A 58 -0.57 3.22 8.95
CA PHE A 58 -0.43 3.98 7.72
C PHE A 58 -1.56 3.63 6.74
N THR A 59 -1.79 2.36 6.52
CA THR A 59 -2.82 1.89 5.60
C THR A 59 -4.20 2.35 6.05
N ARG A 60 -4.48 2.25 7.35
CA ARG A 60 -5.75 2.73 7.90
C ARG A 60 -5.97 4.20 7.61
N ASN A 61 -4.95 5.01 7.88
CA ASN A 61 -5.07 6.44 7.64
C ASN A 61 -5.23 6.74 6.16
N LEU A 62 -4.52 6.03 5.30
CA LEU A 62 -4.64 6.24 3.86
C LEU A 62 -6.03 5.89 3.35
N ILE A 63 -6.54 4.72 3.74
CA ILE A 63 -7.87 4.30 3.30
C ILE A 63 -8.94 5.28 3.81
N ASN A 64 -8.83 5.70 5.07
CA ASN A 64 -9.76 6.65 5.63
C ASN A 64 -9.69 8.00 4.93
N GLN A 65 -8.51 8.45 4.55
CA GLN A 65 -8.36 9.68 3.78
C GLN A 65 -9.01 9.56 2.40
N ILE A 66 -8.84 8.43 1.74
CA ILE A 66 -9.49 8.20 0.45
C ILE A 66 -11.01 8.22 0.62
N GLN A 67 -11.51 7.56 1.65
CA GLN A 67 -12.95 7.57 1.95
C GLN A 67 -13.44 9.00 2.17
N ASN A 68 -12.71 9.79 2.95
CA ASN A 68 -13.06 11.17 3.19
C ASN A 68 -13.08 12.01 1.90
N ASN A 69 -12.13 11.77 1.02
CA ASN A 69 -12.07 12.48 -0.26
C ASN A 69 -13.31 12.20 -1.11
N PHE A 70 -13.90 11.03 -0.96
CA PHE A 70 -15.14 10.66 -1.65
C PHE A 70 -16.38 10.88 -0.80
N LYS A 71 -16.23 11.56 0.33
CA LYS A 71 -17.32 11.87 1.27
C LYS A 71 -18.04 10.62 1.77
N LYS A 72 -17.25 9.57 2.01
CA LYS A 72 -17.75 8.32 2.57
C LYS A 72 -17.36 8.22 4.04
N ASN A 73 -18.14 7.45 4.78
CA ASN A 73 -17.82 7.17 6.17
C ASN A 73 -16.58 6.31 6.27
N ASN A 74 -15.80 6.54 7.32
CA ASN A 74 -14.63 5.73 7.58
C ASN A 74 -15.04 4.34 8.04
N THR A 75 -14.34 3.33 7.53
CA THR A 75 -14.54 1.96 7.97
C THR A 75 -13.38 1.54 8.84
N GLU A 76 -13.59 0.48 9.61
CA GLU A 76 -12.51 -0.11 10.37
C GLU A 76 -11.54 -0.79 9.42
N VAL A 77 -10.26 -0.49 9.58
CA VAL A 77 -9.20 -1.11 8.78
C VAL A 77 -8.34 -1.95 9.72
N LEU A 78 -8.41 -3.25 9.53
CA LEU A 78 -7.67 -4.22 10.33
C LEU A 78 -6.50 -4.78 9.53
N SER A 79 -5.48 -5.26 10.25
CA SER A 79 -4.38 -5.94 9.61
C SER A 79 -4.86 -7.25 9.01
N PRO A 80 -4.54 -7.54 7.73
CA PRO A 80 -4.91 -8.81 7.13
C PRO A 80 -3.89 -9.91 7.41
N THR A 81 -3.27 -9.91 8.59
CA THR A 81 -2.21 -10.88 8.92
C THR A 81 -2.68 -12.31 8.74
N PHE A 82 -3.88 -12.64 9.18
CA PHE A 82 -4.41 -13.99 9.06
C PHE A 82 -5.18 -14.21 7.76
N ASN A 83 -5.86 -13.20 7.28
CA ASN A 83 -6.66 -13.30 6.05
C ASN A 83 -5.81 -13.11 4.80
N ILE A 84 -4.63 -12.52 4.93
CA ILE A 84 -3.71 -12.18 3.85
C ILE A 84 -4.25 -11.02 3.01
N LEU A 85 -5.54 -10.95 2.76
CA LEU A 85 -6.17 -9.93 1.95
C LEU A 85 -7.45 -9.43 2.60
N ASN A 86 -7.57 -8.11 2.69
CA ASN A 86 -8.83 -7.42 2.98
C ASN A 86 -9.13 -6.48 1.82
N GLU A 87 -10.40 -6.40 1.44
CA GLU A 87 -10.82 -5.53 0.34
C GLU A 87 -11.71 -4.42 0.84
N TYR A 88 -11.57 -3.26 0.22
CA TYR A 88 -12.38 -2.08 0.52
C TYR A 88 -12.89 -1.51 -0.77
N GLN A 89 -14.20 -1.27 -0.84
CA GLN A 89 -14.84 -0.69 -2.00
C GLN A 89 -15.20 0.75 -1.70
N ILE A 90 -14.69 1.69 -2.50
CA ILE A 90 -14.98 3.11 -2.33
C ILE A 90 -15.41 3.64 -3.68
N ASN A 91 -16.73 3.82 -3.87
CA ASN A 91 -17.30 4.14 -5.17
C ASN A 91 -16.83 3.13 -6.22
N SER A 92 -16.16 3.58 -7.28
CA SER A 92 -15.65 2.70 -8.31
C SER A 92 -14.25 2.17 -8.02
N LEU A 93 -13.66 2.55 -6.89
CA LEU A 93 -12.33 2.08 -6.52
C LEU A 93 -12.43 0.80 -5.71
N THR A 94 -11.60 -0.17 -6.05
CA THR A 94 -11.37 -1.35 -5.22
C THR A 94 -9.96 -1.26 -4.67
N ILE A 95 -9.83 -1.28 -3.35
CA ILE A 95 -8.54 -1.28 -2.68
C ILE A 95 -8.32 -2.64 -2.08
N LYS A 96 -7.24 -3.28 -2.45
CA LYS A 96 -6.84 -4.58 -1.89
C LYS A 96 -5.65 -4.37 -0.99
N HIS A 97 -5.82 -4.72 0.27
CA HIS A 97 -4.80 -4.60 1.29
C HIS A 97 -4.27 -5.99 1.60
N TYR A 98 -3.02 -6.24 1.24
CA TYR A 98 -2.35 -7.52 1.43
C TYR A 98 -1.33 -7.42 2.54
N ASP A 99 -1.17 -8.50 3.29
CA ASP A 99 -0.05 -8.71 4.19
C ASP A 99 0.61 -10.03 3.83
N LEU A 100 1.81 -9.95 3.26
CA LEU A 100 2.50 -11.12 2.76
C LEU A 100 3.49 -11.73 3.75
N TYR A 101 3.44 -11.29 5.01
CA TYR A 101 4.41 -11.73 6.02
C TYR A 101 4.46 -13.26 6.15
N ARG A 102 3.30 -13.90 6.08
CA ARG A 102 3.19 -15.34 6.27
C ARG A 102 3.40 -16.15 5.01
N ILE A 103 3.53 -15.49 3.88
CA ILE A 103 3.77 -16.16 2.60
C ILE A 103 5.25 -16.51 2.52
N LYS A 104 5.56 -17.80 2.34
CA LYS A 104 6.94 -18.26 2.30
C LYS A 104 7.31 -18.90 0.96
N GLN A 105 6.31 -19.33 0.19
CA GLN A 105 6.52 -20.06 -1.05
C GLN A 105 5.98 -19.28 -2.23
N GLN A 106 6.68 -19.38 -3.35
CA GLN A 106 6.24 -18.72 -4.58
C GLN A 106 4.86 -19.21 -5.02
N GLU A 107 4.57 -20.50 -4.80
CA GLU A 107 3.28 -21.07 -5.15
C GLU A 107 2.14 -20.40 -4.40
N GLU A 108 2.36 -20.05 -3.14
CA GLU A 108 1.35 -19.34 -2.35
C GLU A 108 1.05 -17.96 -2.94
N LEU A 109 2.09 -17.28 -3.45
CA LEU A 109 1.90 -16.00 -4.10
C LEU A 109 1.04 -16.12 -5.34
N GLU A 110 1.30 -17.14 -6.14
CA GLU A 110 0.57 -17.34 -7.38
C GLU A 110 -0.91 -17.54 -7.11
N ASN A 111 -1.24 -18.20 -6.01
CA ASN A 111 -2.62 -18.45 -5.63
C ASN A 111 -3.37 -17.20 -5.21
N LEU A 112 -2.66 -16.11 -4.91
CA LEU A 112 -3.30 -14.85 -4.50
C LEU A 112 -3.82 -14.03 -5.68
N SER A 113 -3.43 -14.38 -6.90
CA SER A 113 -3.83 -13.65 -8.10
C SER A 113 -3.51 -12.16 -8.02
N LEU A 114 -2.32 -11.87 -7.49
CA LEU A 114 -1.86 -10.49 -7.36
C LEU A 114 -1.79 -9.83 -8.74
N PHE A 115 -2.24 -8.59 -8.80
CA PHE A 115 -2.10 -7.73 -9.98
C PHE A 115 -2.92 -8.16 -11.20
N GLU A 116 -3.87 -9.07 -11.02
CA GLU A 116 -4.69 -9.50 -12.14
C GLU A 116 -5.70 -8.45 -12.57
N GLU A 117 -6.24 -7.71 -11.62
CA GLU A 117 -7.21 -6.66 -11.90
C GLU A 117 -6.46 -5.33 -12.08
N LYS A 118 -6.47 -4.83 -13.31
CA LYS A 118 -5.66 -3.66 -13.68
C LYS A 118 -6.07 -2.38 -12.99
N ASP A 119 -7.33 -2.28 -12.58
CA ASP A 119 -7.85 -1.05 -11.99
C ASP A 119 -7.82 -1.06 -10.47
N ASP A 120 -7.44 -2.16 -9.86
CA ASP A 120 -7.35 -2.23 -8.41
C ASP A 120 -6.20 -1.39 -7.90
N ILE A 121 -6.41 -0.81 -6.73
CA ILE A 121 -5.32 -0.23 -5.95
C ILE A 121 -4.87 -1.30 -4.98
N ASN A 122 -3.60 -1.68 -5.05
CA ASN A 122 -3.04 -2.69 -4.16
C ASN A 122 -2.14 -2.02 -3.15
N ILE A 123 -2.39 -2.29 -1.87
CA ILE A 123 -1.54 -1.84 -0.77
C ILE A 123 -0.96 -3.10 -0.17
N ILE A 124 0.35 -3.26 -0.23
CA ILE A 124 1.00 -4.51 0.10
C ILE A 124 2.04 -4.31 1.20
N GLU A 125 1.81 -4.94 2.35
CA GLU A 125 2.77 -5.02 3.44
C GLU A 125 3.65 -6.25 3.23
N TRP A 126 4.90 -6.15 3.63
CA TRP A 126 5.90 -7.22 3.45
C TRP A 126 6.06 -7.60 1.99
N PRO A 127 6.38 -6.62 1.12
CA PRO A 127 6.46 -6.90 -0.30
C PRO A 127 7.76 -7.55 -0.74
N GLU A 128 8.68 -7.85 0.17
CA GLU A 128 10.01 -8.36 -0.16
C GLU A 128 9.96 -9.65 -0.96
N ILE A 129 8.95 -10.47 -0.74
CA ILE A 129 8.80 -11.72 -1.47
C ILE A 129 8.45 -11.50 -2.95
N LEU A 130 8.11 -10.27 -3.32
CA LEU A 130 7.74 -9.94 -4.70
C LEU A 130 8.92 -9.59 -5.58
N LYS A 131 10.14 -9.92 -5.19
CA LYS A 131 11.35 -9.53 -5.91
C LYS A 131 11.34 -9.92 -7.39
N SER A 132 10.74 -11.07 -7.70
CA SER A 132 10.70 -11.57 -9.08
C SER A 132 9.63 -10.90 -9.92
N TYR A 133 8.74 -10.13 -9.31
CA TYR A 133 7.67 -9.46 -10.03
C TYR A 133 8.14 -8.12 -10.56
N LYS A 134 7.79 -7.84 -11.81
CA LYS A 134 8.05 -6.52 -12.40
C LYS A 134 6.77 -5.72 -12.34
N ILE A 135 6.66 -4.88 -11.33
CA ILE A 135 5.47 -4.08 -11.10
C ILE A 135 5.83 -2.61 -10.98
N LYS A 136 4.91 -1.78 -11.41
CA LYS A 136 5.01 -0.34 -11.19
C LYS A 136 4.46 -0.05 -9.80
N SER A 137 5.21 0.70 -9.01
CA SER A 137 4.81 0.88 -7.64
C SER A 137 5.18 2.25 -7.10
N ILE A 138 4.45 2.64 -6.05
CA ILE A 138 4.81 3.68 -5.12
C ILE A 138 5.39 2.94 -3.93
N ASN A 139 6.60 3.28 -3.51
CA ASN A 139 7.24 2.59 -2.42
C ASN A 139 7.32 3.50 -1.20
N TYR A 140 6.94 2.98 -0.06
CA TYR A 140 7.02 3.69 1.19
C TYR A 140 7.81 2.86 2.19
N TYR A 141 8.78 3.49 2.82
CA TYR A 141 9.65 2.86 3.81
C TYR A 141 9.32 3.42 5.18
N ALA A 142 8.79 2.57 6.04
CA ALA A 142 8.43 2.94 7.41
C ALA A 142 9.57 2.53 8.35
N GLY A 143 9.83 3.36 9.32
CA GLY A 143 10.79 3.07 10.36
C GLY A 143 12.18 3.64 10.19
#